data_98f15a48a6b04b72313acd452f66b520
#
_entry.id   98f15a48a6b04b72313acd452f66b520
#
_cell.length_a   1.000
_cell.length_b   1.000
_cell.length_c   1.000
_cell.angle_alpha   90.00
_cell.angle_beta   90.00
_cell.angle_gamma   90.00
#
_symmetry.space_group_name_H-M   'P 1'
#
loop_
_entity.id
_entity.type
_entity.pdbx_description
1 polymer ?
#
loop_
_entity_poly.entity_id
_entity_poly.type
_entity_poly.pdbx_seq_one_letter_code
_entity_poly.pdbx_strand_id
1 'polypeptide(L)'
;MIPTDLALEVLTLTINQQIHVEAPLDVTFAALLEQLGPGNQTPDGKSLNMKIEPWPGGRWYRDLGEGNGHFWANVKAIMRPTLLEFAGPLFASFPFVSNVQYRLSEVDGGTLIVFRHTALGFVPEEHKAGMNKGWTSMHDRVRRVAEAG
;
A
#
# COMPACT_ATOMS: atom_id res chain seq x y z
N MET A 1 -33.13 11.35 10.40
CA MET A 1 -31.73 11.68 10.74
C MET A 1 -30.94 10.38 10.94
N ILE A 2 -29.80 10.27 10.29
CA ILE A 2 -28.95 9.09 10.43
C ILE A 2 -28.09 9.26 11.69
N PRO A 3 -28.02 8.27 12.58
CA PRO A 3 -27.11 8.36 13.74
C PRO A 3 -25.66 8.51 13.30
N THR A 4 -24.94 9.40 13.94
CA THR A 4 -23.54 9.72 13.59
C THR A 4 -22.63 8.47 13.64
N ASP A 5 -22.80 7.64 14.67
CA ASP A 5 -21.99 6.44 14.86
C ASP A 5 -22.17 5.44 13.70
N LEU A 6 -23.40 5.22 13.30
CA LEU A 6 -23.72 4.34 12.17
C LEU A 6 -23.14 4.88 10.85
N ALA A 7 -23.20 6.19 10.64
CA ALA A 7 -22.66 6.83 9.45
C ALA A 7 -21.12 6.67 9.39
N LEU A 8 -20.43 6.82 10.52
CA LEU A 8 -18.98 6.65 10.59
C LEU A 8 -18.56 5.21 10.28
N GLU A 9 -19.25 4.24 10.84
CA GLU A 9 -18.95 2.83 10.58
C GLU A 9 -19.07 2.47 9.11
N VAL A 10 -20.09 3.00 8.44
CA VAL A 10 -20.32 2.75 7.02
C VAL A 10 -19.25 3.43 6.14
N LEU A 11 -18.73 4.56 6.61
CA LEU A 11 -17.79 5.39 5.84
C LEU A 11 -16.33 5.14 6.20
N THR A 12 -16.02 4.15 7.03
CA THR A 12 -14.64 3.86 7.41
C THR A 12 -14.22 2.45 7.00
N LEU A 13 -12.94 2.32 6.67
CA LEU A 13 -12.32 1.05 6.35
C LEU A 13 -10.99 0.97 7.10
N THR A 14 -10.71 -0.19 7.70
CA THR A 14 -9.41 -0.45 8.31
C THR A 14 -8.94 -1.85 7.92
N ILE A 15 -7.74 -1.94 7.38
CA ILE A 15 -7.08 -3.21 7.06
C ILE A 15 -5.74 -3.20 7.77
N ASN A 16 -5.48 -4.24 8.57
CA ASN A 16 -4.21 -4.43 9.27
C ASN A 16 -3.62 -5.76 8.84
N GLN A 17 -2.32 -5.77 8.53
CA GLN A 17 -1.59 -6.99 8.20
C GLN A 17 -0.21 -6.95 8.83
N GLN A 18 0.31 -8.12 9.19
CA GLN A 18 1.68 -8.29 9.62
C GLN A 18 2.35 -9.32 8.72
N ILE A 19 3.53 -9.00 8.23
CA ILE A 19 4.27 -9.87 7.32
C ILE A 19 5.67 -10.09 7.89
N HIS A 20 6.01 -11.36 8.11
CA HIS A 20 7.36 -11.75 8.50
C HIS A 20 8.17 -12.06 7.26
N VAL A 21 9.34 -11.44 7.14
CA VAL A 21 10.22 -11.59 5.99
C VAL A 21 11.59 -12.07 6.47
N GLU A 22 12.06 -13.16 5.91
CA GLU A 22 13.38 -13.71 6.25
C GLU A 22 14.46 -13.05 5.40
N ALA A 23 14.61 -11.74 5.59
CA ALA A 23 15.59 -10.92 4.90
C ALA A 23 15.92 -9.70 5.77
N PRO A 24 17.11 -9.11 5.59
CA PRO A 24 17.50 -7.92 6.34
C PRO A 24 16.55 -6.75 6.11
N LEU A 25 16.56 -5.83 7.05
CA LEU A 25 15.66 -4.67 7.06
C LEU A 25 15.81 -3.80 5.80
N ASP A 26 17.02 -3.51 5.40
CA ASP A 26 17.31 -2.69 4.21
C ASP A 26 16.87 -3.38 2.91
N VAL A 27 17.10 -4.69 2.81
CA VAL A 27 16.69 -5.50 1.65
C VAL A 27 15.17 -5.54 1.55
N THR A 28 14.49 -5.71 2.68
CA THR A 28 13.02 -5.75 2.73
C THR A 28 12.42 -4.40 2.34
N PHE A 29 12.99 -3.31 2.83
CA PHE A 29 12.50 -1.98 2.50
C PHE A 29 12.67 -1.68 1.00
N ALA A 30 13.81 -2.06 0.42
CA ALA A 30 14.04 -1.92 -1.02
C ALA A 30 13.05 -2.75 -1.84
N ALA A 31 12.76 -3.97 -1.41
CA ALA A 31 11.77 -4.82 -2.06
C ALA A 31 10.37 -4.20 -1.99
N LEU A 32 10.02 -3.59 -0.86
CA LEU A 32 8.75 -2.90 -0.69
C LEU A 32 8.62 -1.76 -1.72
N LEU A 33 9.62 -0.90 -1.83
CA LEU A 33 9.60 0.19 -2.80
C LEU A 33 9.50 -0.32 -4.23
N GLU A 34 10.22 -1.39 -4.57
CA GLU A 34 10.20 -1.99 -5.90
C GLU A 34 8.81 -2.54 -6.23
N GLN A 35 8.19 -3.25 -5.29
CA GLN A 35 6.88 -3.86 -5.52
C GLN A 35 5.73 -2.86 -5.51
N LEU A 36 5.87 -1.75 -4.79
CA LEU A 36 4.91 -0.65 -4.88
C LEU A 36 5.06 0.10 -6.20
N GLY A 37 6.29 0.20 -6.70
CA GLY A 37 6.64 0.90 -7.93
C GLY A 37 6.66 -0.01 -9.16
N PRO A 38 7.80 -0.10 -9.85
CA PRO A 38 7.86 -0.81 -11.15
C PRO A 38 7.46 -2.27 -11.11
N GLY A 39 7.66 -2.94 -9.99
CA GLY A 39 7.29 -4.36 -9.82
C GLY A 39 5.83 -4.60 -9.53
N ASN A 40 5.04 -3.55 -9.35
CA ASN A 40 3.63 -3.69 -9.01
C ASN A 40 2.86 -4.32 -10.17
N GLN A 41 2.01 -5.29 -9.84
CA GLN A 41 1.29 -6.04 -10.86
C GLN A 41 -0.04 -6.55 -10.31
N THR A 42 -0.92 -6.92 -11.23
CA THR A 42 -2.17 -7.60 -10.88
C THR A 42 -1.86 -9.01 -10.38
N PRO A 43 -2.82 -9.66 -9.69
CA PRO A 43 -2.61 -11.06 -9.24
C PRO A 43 -2.27 -12.02 -10.38
N ASP A 44 -2.71 -11.77 -11.61
CA ASP A 44 -2.40 -12.60 -12.76
C ASP A 44 -1.10 -12.18 -13.48
N GLY A 45 -0.31 -11.28 -12.89
CA GLY A 45 1.04 -10.96 -13.35
C GLY A 45 1.16 -9.84 -14.36
N LYS A 46 0.10 -9.09 -14.61
CA LYS A 46 0.16 -7.94 -15.53
C LYS A 46 0.70 -6.72 -14.80
N SER A 47 1.72 -6.07 -15.39
CA SER A 47 2.27 -4.85 -14.84
C SER A 47 1.20 -3.76 -14.74
N LEU A 48 1.18 -3.05 -13.62
CA LEU A 48 0.32 -1.88 -13.43
C LEU A 48 1.00 -0.59 -13.90
N ASN A 49 2.25 -0.68 -14.36
CA ASN A 49 3.03 0.50 -14.80
C ASN A 49 3.08 1.58 -13.72
N MET A 50 3.28 1.15 -12.47
CA MET A 50 3.36 2.09 -11.36
C MET A 50 4.70 2.75 -11.28
N LYS A 51 4.68 3.99 -10.82
CA LYS A 51 5.87 4.75 -10.44
C LYS A 51 5.69 5.27 -9.03
N ILE A 52 6.79 5.32 -8.30
CA ILE A 52 6.83 5.91 -6.97
C ILE A 52 8.03 6.86 -6.89
N GLU A 53 7.79 8.05 -6.37
CA GLU A 53 8.82 9.03 -6.09
C GLU A 53 9.08 8.97 -4.58
N PRO A 54 10.15 8.28 -4.13
CA PRO A 54 10.30 7.90 -2.72
C PRO A 54 10.91 9.01 -1.86
N TRP A 55 10.21 10.14 -1.76
CA TRP A 55 10.57 11.28 -0.92
C TRP A 55 9.30 12.01 -0.50
N PRO A 56 9.33 12.82 0.57
CA PRO A 56 8.13 13.52 1.03
C PRO A 56 7.49 14.37 -0.07
N GLY A 57 6.20 14.21 -0.26
CA GLY A 57 5.46 14.87 -1.34
C GLY A 57 5.53 14.15 -2.69
N GLY A 58 6.38 13.13 -2.81
CA GLY A 58 6.50 12.36 -4.03
C GLY A 58 5.20 11.66 -4.39
N ARG A 59 5.04 11.34 -5.67
CA ARG A 59 3.81 10.72 -6.17
C ARG A 59 3.94 9.21 -6.25
N TRP A 60 2.83 8.55 -6.02
CA TRP A 60 2.65 7.12 -6.32
C TRP A 60 1.49 7.06 -7.30
N TYR A 61 1.76 6.61 -8.52
CA TYR A 61 0.78 6.72 -9.59
C TYR A 61 1.01 5.68 -10.68
N ARG A 62 -0.06 5.42 -11.42
CA ARG A 62 -0.02 4.56 -12.60
C ARG A 62 0.27 5.44 -13.82
N ASP A 63 1.33 5.13 -14.54
CA ASP A 63 1.75 5.89 -15.72
C ASP A 63 1.45 5.07 -16.99
N LEU A 64 0.50 5.55 -17.76
CA LEU A 64 0.11 4.90 -19.03
C LEU A 64 0.69 5.61 -20.24
N GLY A 65 1.58 6.57 -20.03
CA GLY A 65 2.24 7.31 -21.10
C GLY A 65 1.47 8.53 -21.58
N GLU A 66 2.19 9.50 -22.10
CA GLU A 66 1.64 10.70 -22.73
C GLU A 66 0.69 11.50 -21.81
N GLY A 67 1.00 11.53 -20.51
CA GLY A 67 0.16 12.24 -19.55
C GLY A 67 -1.09 11.50 -19.12
N ASN A 68 -1.23 10.24 -19.50
CA ASN A 68 -2.35 9.40 -19.11
C ASN A 68 -1.97 8.53 -17.93
N GLY A 69 -2.93 8.26 -17.04
CA GLY A 69 -2.71 7.40 -15.89
C GLY A 69 -3.67 7.67 -14.76
N HIS A 70 -3.27 7.22 -13.56
CA HIS A 70 -4.11 7.32 -12.37
C HIS A 70 -3.25 7.66 -11.16
N PHE A 71 -3.52 8.77 -10.52
CA PHE A 71 -2.85 9.19 -9.28
C PHE A 71 -3.41 8.38 -8.10
N TRP A 72 -2.53 7.73 -7.33
CA TRP A 72 -2.94 6.93 -6.18
C TRP A 72 -2.66 7.64 -4.85
N ALA A 73 -1.49 8.24 -4.68
CA ALA A 73 -1.16 8.86 -3.40
C ALA A 73 0.06 9.77 -3.49
N ASN A 74 0.26 10.57 -2.44
CA ASN A 74 1.53 11.21 -2.17
C ASN A 74 2.23 10.51 -1.01
N VAL A 75 3.54 10.45 -1.07
CA VAL A 75 4.36 10.03 0.07
C VAL A 75 4.25 11.11 1.15
N LYS A 76 3.74 10.72 2.31
CA LYS A 76 3.54 11.59 3.46
C LYS A 76 4.78 11.63 4.34
N ALA A 77 5.32 10.44 4.61
CA ALA A 77 6.51 10.28 5.43
C ALA A 77 7.33 9.10 4.93
N ILE A 78 8.63 9.24 4.97
CA ILE A 78 9.54 8.15 4.65
C ILE A 78 10.79 8.30 5.53
N MET A 79 11.14 7.22 6.22
CA MET A 79 12.37 7.11 7.00
C MET A 79 12.97 5.74 6.71
N ARG A 80 13.96 5.71 5.85
CA ARG A 80 14.61 4.46 5.44
C ARG A 80 15.41 3.87 6.59
N PRO A 81 15.32 2.58 6.82
CA PRO A 81 14.47 1.57 6.18
C PRO A 81 13.26 1.16 7.04
N THR A 82 12.68 2.06 7.84
CA THR A 82 11.73 1.72 8.89
C THR A 82 10.32 2.25 8.70
N LEU A 83 10.10 3.27 7.87
CA LEU A 83 8.79 3.89 7.74
C LEU A 83 8.51 4.32 6.31
N LEU A 84 7.29 4.00 5.85
CA LEU A 84 6.75 4.54 4.60
C LEU A 84 5.26 4.78 4.81
N GLU A 85 4.82 6.00 4.53
CA GLU A 85 3.42 6.38 4.72
C GLU A 85 2.92 7.18 3.53
N PHE A 86 1.73 6.85 3.05
CA PHE A 86 1.07 7.50 1.91
C PHE A 86 -0.28 8.06 2.29
N ALA A 87 -0.75 9.05 1.55
CA ALA A 87 -2.13 9.53 1.62
C ALA A 87 -2.66 9.82 0.23
N GLY A 88 -3.88 9.37 -0.06
CA GLY A 88 -4.51 9.62 -1.36
C GLY A 88 -5.70 8.69 -1.64
N PRO A 89 -6.27 8.79 -2.84
CA PRO A 89 -7.43 8.00 -3.24
C PRO A 89 -7.11 6.54 -3.55
N LEU A 90 -5.85 6.21 -3.73
CA LEU A 90 -5.37 4.90 -4.18
C LEU A 90 -6.00 4.51 -5.52
N PHE A 91 -6.39 3.24 -5.66
CA PHE A 91 -6.94 2.68 -6.90
C PHE A 91 -8.45 2.91 -7.05
N ALA A 92 -9.05 3.73 -6.19
CA ALA A 92 -10.49 3.91 -6.16
C ALA A 92 -10.95 5.07 -7.05
N SER A 93 -12.08 4.88 -7.72
CA SER A 93 -12.74 5.91 -8.49
C SER A 93 -13.97 6.49 -7.79
N PHE A 94 -14.25 6.05 -6.56
CA PHE A 94 -15.33 6.60 -5.74
C PHE A 94 -14.74 7.53 -4.67
N PRO A 95 -15.58 8.40 -4.08
CA PRO A 95 -15.08 9.43 -3.16
C PRO A 95 -14.65 8.83 -1.82
N PHE A 96 -13.34 8.57 -1.70
CA PHE A 96 -12.75 8.18 -0.43
C PHE A 96 -11.27 8.59 -0.41
N VAL A 97 -10.72 8.78 0.78
CA VAL A 97 -9.31 9.07 0.95
C VAL A 97 -8.71 8.05 1.92
N SER A 98 -7.48 7.65 1.63
CA SER A 98 -6.78 6.62 2.36
C SER A 98 -5.51 7.15 3.01
N ASN A 99 -5.14 6.54 4.12
CA ASN A 99 -3.80 6.64 4.70
C ASN A 99 -3.25 5.22 4.81
N VAL A 100 -2.08 5.01 4.23
CA VAL A 100 -1.40 3.70 4.23
C VAL A 100 -0.08 3.86 4.95
N GLN A 101 0.17 3.01 5.94
CA GLN A 101 1.41 3.06 6.71
C GLN A 101 2.09 1.71 6.75
N TYR A 102 3.38 1.71 6.46
CA TYR A 102 4.28 0.57 6.62
C TYR A 102 5.31 0.92 7.68
N ARG A 103 5.38 0.09 8.73
CA ARG A 103 6.46 0.16 9.72
C ARG A 103 7.23 -1.15 9.67
N LEU A 104 8.55 -1.03 9.52
CA LEU A 104 9.44 -2.17 9.45
C LEU A 104 10.38 -2.16 10.64
N SER A 105 10.56 -3.33 11.25
CA SER A 105 11.50 -3.50 12.36
C SER A 105 12.25 -4.81 12.23
N GLU A 106 13.45 -4.86 12.78
CA GLU A 106 14.24 -6.09 12.82
C GLU A 106 13.70 -7.02 13.91
N VAL A 107 13.46 -8.27 13.55
CA VAL A 107 12.97 -9.29 14.47
C VAL A 107 13.66 -10.61 14.13
N ASP A 108 14.41 -11.15 15.09
CA ASP A 108 15.07 -12.46 14.97
C ASP A 108 15.91 -12.62 13.70
N GLY A 109 16.63 -11.55 13.34
CA GLY A 109 17.49 -11.55 12.15
C GLY A 109 16.77 -11.31 10.83
N GLY A 110 15.45 -11.24 10.86
CA GLY A 110 14.62 -10.89 9.73
C GLY A 110 13.91 -9.56 9.91
N THR A 111 12.82 -9.37 9.22
CA THR A 111 12.04 -8.13 9.26
C THR A 111 10.58 -8.42 9.54
N LEU A 112 9.98 -7.63 10.41
CA LEU A 112 8.53 -7.59 10.59
C LEU A 112 8.00 -6.33 9.91
N ILE A 113 7.07 -6.51 8.98
CA ILE A 113 6.33 -5.41 8.37
C ILE A 113 4.98 -5.32 9.06
N VAL A 114 4.67 -4.16 9.63
CA VAL A 114 3.34 -3.85 10.16
C VAL A 114 2.68 -2.88 9.20
N PHE A 115 1.60 -3.34 8.57
CA PHE A 115 0.87 -2.61 7.56
C PHE A 115 -0.49 -2.18 8.07
N ARG A 116 -0.86 -0.93 7.80
CA ARG A 116 -2.17 -0.42 8.14
C ARG A 116 -2.70 0.46 7.02
N HIS A 117 -3.90 0.12 6.53
CA HIS A 117 -4.65 0.93 5.59
C HIS A 117 -5.93 1.39 6.27
N THR A 118 -6.07 2.69 6.45
CA THR A 118 -7.30 3.31 6.95
C THR A 118 -7.85 4.22 5.87
N ALA A 119 -9.16 4.21 5.69
CA ALA A 119 -9.82 5.05 4.68
C ALA A 119 -11.11 5.63 5.21
N LEU A 120 -11.48 6.79 4.70
CA LEU A 120 -12.72 7.48 5.01
C LEU A 120 -13.41 7.86 3.71
N GLY A 121 -14.69 7.53 3.60
CA GLY A 121 -15.51 7.83 2.44
C GLY A 121 -16.36 6.65 1.99
N PHE A 122 -16.90 6.75 0.79
CA PHE A 122 -17.78 5.71 0.26
C PHE A 122 -16.98 4.58 -0.39
N VAL A 123 -17.19 3.36 0.11
CA VAL A 123 -16.58 2.15 -0.47
C VAL A 123 -17.67 1.09 -0.57
N PRO A 124 -18.01 0.61 -1.78
CA PRO A 124 -18.93 -0.52 -1.92
C PRO A 124 -18.39 -1.76 -1.19
N GLU A 125 -19.29 -2.49 -0.55
CA GLU A 125 -18.93 -3.67 0.25
C GLU A 125 -18.11 -4.70 -0.54
N GLU A 126 -18.47 -4.92 -1.78
CA GLU A 126 -17.77 -5.87 -2.65
C GLU A 126 -16.30 -5.50 -2.90
N HIS A 127 -15.95 -4.22 -2.80
CA HIS A 127 -14.56 -3.76 -2.98
C HIS A 127 -13.72 -3.93 -1.73
N LYS A 128 -14.33 -3.94 -0.54
CA LYS A 128 -13.60 -4.08 0.73
C LYS A 128 -12.84 -5.40 0.83
N ALA A 129 -13.50 -6.50 0.48
CA ALA A 129 -12.87 -7.83 0.49
C ALA A 129 -11.76 -7.92 -0.56
N GLY A 130 -11.99 -7.34 -1.75
CA GLY A 130 -11.00 -7.30 -2.82
C GLY A 130 -9.76 -6.52 -2.44
N MET A 131 -9.90 -5.43 -1.70
CA MET A 131 -8.77 -4.64 -1.21
C MET A 131 -7.86 -5.46 -0.31
N ASN A 132 -8.42 -6.19 0.65
CA ASN A 132 -7.62 -7.01 1.54
C ASN A 132 -6.84 -8.09 0.77
N LYS A 133 -7.49 -8.75 -0.17
CA LYS A 133 -6.84 -9.75 -1.03
C LYS A 133 -5.74 -9.14 -1.88
N GLY A 134 -5.96 -7.96 -2.42
CA GLY A 134 -4.98 -7.23 -3.21
C GLY A 134 -3.73 -6.90 -2.40
N TRP A 135 -3.90 -6.41 -1.18
CA TRP A 135 -2.79 -6.14 -0.29
C TRP A 135 -2.04 -7.43 0.07
N THR A 136 -2.76 -8.51 0.38
CA THR A 136 -2.13 -9.81 0.69
C THR A 136 -1.27 -10.29 -0.47
N SER A 137 -1.77 -10.21 -1.69
CA SER A 137 -1.02 -10.60 -2.90
C SER A 137 0.25 -9.77 -3.07
N MET A 138 0.14 -8.47 -2.89
CA MET A 138 1.27 -7.55 -3.03
C MET A 138 2.33 -7.79 -1.95
N HIS A 139 1.91 -7.96 -0.71
CA HIS A 139 2.83 -8.22 0.39
C HIS A 139 3.51 -9.57 0.28
N ASP A 140 2.83 -10.56 -0.29
CA ASP A 140 3.44 -11.86 -0.56
C ASP A 140 4.55 -11.74 -1.61
N ARG A 141 4.38 -10.90 -2.62
CA ARG A 141 5.43 -10.62 -3.60
C ARG A 141 6.62 -9.90 -2.96
N VAL A 142 6.37 -8.93 -2.09
CA VAL A 142 7.44 -8.23 -1.35
C VAL A 142 8.28 -9.26 -0.58
N ARG A 143 7.64 -10.16 0.15
CA ARG A 143 8.32 -11.21 0.90
C ARG A 143 9.18 -12.09 -0.01
N ARG A 144 8.58 -12.59 -1.10
CA ARG A 144 9.31 -13.48 -2.02
C ARG A 144 10.50 -12.80 -2.67
N VAL A 145 10.36 -11.55 -3.09
CA VAL A 145 11.46 -10.79 -3.70
C VAL A 145 12.58 -10.54 -2.70
N ALA A 146 12.22 -10.13 -1.49
CA ALA A 146 13.21 -9.86 -0.43
C ALA A 146 13.98 -11.14 -0.04
N GLU A 147 13.26 -12.26 0.11
CA GLU A 147 13.88 -13.53 0.53
C GLU A 147 14.73 -14.17 -0.56
N ALA A 148 14.48 -13.85 -1.81
CA ALA A 148 15.25 -14.37 -2.94
C ALA A 148 16.57 -13.60 -3.15
N GLY A 149 16.62 -12.38 -2.69
CA GLY A 149 17.76 -11.52 -2.88
C GLY A 149 18.72 -11.49 -1.73
#